data_046688d6856f7a6c0217d6191627d917
#
_entry.id   046688d6856f7a6c0217d6191627d917
#
_cell.length_a   1.000
_cell.length_b   1.000
_cell.length_c   1.000
_cell.angle_alpha   90.00
_cell.angle_beta   90.00
_cell.angle_gamma   90.00
#
_symmetry.space_group_name_H-M   'P 1'
#
loop_
_entity.id
_entity.type
_entity.pdbx_description
1 polymer ?
#
loop_
_entity_poly.entity_id
_entity_poly.type
_entity_poly.pdbx_seq_one_letter_code
_entity_poly.pdbx_strand_id
1 'polypeptide(L)'
;DGVDLDWEYPVSGGAAGTIHRPADKQNFTLLLQELREQLDRQGRRDGKDYALTIAGAAGSWYLNQIEAVKVAAIVDHIFVMGYDLHGTWDTYADFNAPLYAPSGTSPQSRSSISDCVQAYLKKGIPAEKIVLGMPLYGYAYQGVKAQNNGLYSTYTSAKSVSYKMLKKSYLDNTDYRQFRHEEAQVPWLYGNRTFVSYDDAVSLAAKAQLARSLGLGGVGFWEISQDDGGELIAAASGAFRSTWDNPFRDVPPGAWYEEAVQYVYEAGLMQGTTGSTFSPDRASNRGMIAAILYRLEGRPRAGTPPFTDVAADSWYYDAVSYVVSEGLMNGISDDLFSPAQKLNRGMTVTILHRLAGTPS
;
A
#
# COMPACT_ATOMS: atom_id res chain seq x y z
N ASP A 1 -0.76 -22.76 17.31
CA ASP A 1 -0.05 -23.02 16.07
C ASP A 1 -0.85 -24.03 15.24
N GLY A 2 -0.27 -24.67 14.20
CA GLY A 2 -1.02 -25.50 13.28
C GLY A 2 -0.16 -26.06 12.16
N VAL A 3 -0.79 -26.35 11.01
CA VAL A 3 -0.14 -26.80 9.78
C VAL A 3 -0.54 -25.90 8.64
N ASP A 4 0.45 -25.39 7.91
CA ASP A 4 0.28 -24.75 6.62
C ASP A 4 0.79 -25.68 5.53
N LEU A 5 -0.01 -25.93 4.49
CA LEU A 5 0.34 -26.83 3.41
C LEU A 5 0.51 -26.07 2.09
N ASP A 6 1.70 -26.13 1.55
CA ASP A 6 2.07 -25.54 0.29
C ASP A 6 2.35 -26.63 -0.74
N TRP A 7 1.34 -27.00 -1.56
CA TRP A 7 1.46 -27.99 -2.65
C TRP A 7 1.39 -27.28 -3.99
N GLU A 8 2.53 -27.15 -4.64
CA GLU A 8 2.67 -26.39 -5.89
C GLU A 8 3.00 -27.32 -7.08
N TYR A 9 2.03 -27.97 -7.76
CA TYR A 9 0.59 -27.91 -7.53
C TYR A 9 -0.03 -29.28 -7.73
N PRO A 10 -1.27 -29.58 -7.30
CA PRO A 10 -1.83 -30.94 -7.36
C PRO A 10 -1.96 -31.47 -8.77
N VAL A 11 -2.47 -30.97 -9.76
CA VAL A 11 -2.79 -31.63 -11.05
C VAL A 11 -1.82 -31.27 -12.15
N SER A 12 -1.32 -30.02 -12.16
CA SER A 12 -0.35 -29.55 -13.16
C SER A 12 0.30 -28.24 -12.71
N GLY A 13 1.45 -27.89 -13.28
CA GLY A 13 2.21 -26.68 -12.95
C GLY A 13 3.30 -26.96 -11.90
N GLY A 14 3.88 -25.89 -11.33
CA GLY A 14 4.97 -25.97 -10.35
C GLY A 14 6.34 -26.23 -10.96
N ALA A 15 7.30 -26.63 -10.12
CA ALA A 15 8.69 -26.82 -10.50
C ALA A 15 8.87 -27.99 -11.49
N ALA A 16 9.91 -27.89 -12.33
CA ALA A 16 10.26 -28.97 -13.25
C ALA A 16 10.53 -30.28 -12.48
N GLY A 17 9.91 -31.38 -12.92
CA GLY A 17 10.04 -32.70 -12.28
C GLY A 17 8.98 -32.99 -11.21
N THR A 18 8.08 -32.08 -10.91
CA THR A 18 6.92 -32.35 -10.05
C THR A 18 6.02 -33.40 -10.69
N ILE A 19 5.66 -34.43 -9.90
CA ILE A 19 4.78 -35.51 -10.37
C ILE A 19 3.34 -35.11 -10.14
N HIS A 20 2.54 -35.12 -11.20
CA HIS A 20 1.12 -34.75 -11.18
C HIS A 20 0.23 -35.94 -11.60
N ARG A 21 -0.93 -36.05 -10.98
CA ARG A 21 -1.95 -37.05 -11.32
C ARG A 21 -3.33 -36.40 -11.34
N PRO A 22 -4.22 -36.78 -12.25
CA PRO A 22 -5.61 -36.28 -12.24
C PRO A 22 -6.32 -36.51 -10.90
N ALA A 23 -6.00 -37.64 -10.22
CA ALA A 23 -6.54 -37.96 -8.90
C ALA A 23 -6.08 -37.00 -7.79
N ASP A 24 -5.01 -36.25 -7.99
CA ASP A 24 -4.49 -35.34 -6.97
C ASP A 24 -5.45 -34.19 -6.65
N LYS A 25 -6.37 -33.87 -7.54
CA LYS A 25 -7.49 -32.98 -7.25
C LYS A 25 -8.32 -33.44 -6.04
N GLN A 26 -8.69 -34.73 -6.02
CA GLN A 26 -9.42 -35.34 -4.91
C GLN A 26 -8.49 -35.72 -3.75
N ASN A 27 -7.28 -36.18 -4.04
CA ASN A 27 -6.30 -36.57 -3.03
C ASN A 27 -5.94 -35.36 -2.13
N PHE A 28 -5.89 -34.16 -2.69
CA PHE A 28 -5.65 -32.94 -1.92
C PHE A 28 -6.75 -32.69 -0.89
N THR A 29 -8.02 -32.84 -1.30
CA THR A 29 -9.15 -32.73 -0.38
C THR A 29 -9.10 -33.76 0.73
N LEU A 30 -8.80 -35.06 0.38
CA LEU A 30 -8.70 -36.15 1.35
C LEU A 30 -7.54 -35.93 2.33
N LEU A 31 -6.39 -35.46 1.85
CA LEU A 31 -5.25 -35.12 2.70
C LEU A 31 -5.63 -34.03 3.73
N LEU A 32 -6.30 -32.96 3.28
CA LEU A 32 -6.73 -31.89 4.18
C LEU A 32 -7.78 -32.36 5.19
N GLN A 33 -8.69 -33.24 4.80
CA GLN A 33 -9.65 -33.87 5.73
C GLN A 33 -8.94 -34.66 6.82
N GLU A 34 -8.01 -35.52 6.45
CA GLU A 34 -7.22 -36.31 7.42
C GLU A 34 -6.41 -35.39 8.36
N LEU A 35 -5.75 -34.37 7.82
CA LEU A 35 -5.03 -33.38 8.64
C LEU A 35 -5.95 -32.67 9.63
N ARG A 36 -7.13 -32.22 9.19
CA ARG A 36 -8.12 -31.60 10.05
C ARG A 36 -8.58 -32.51 11.17
N GLU A 37 -8.89 -33.76 10.85
CA GLU A 37 -9.30 -34.76 11.85
C GLU A 37 -8.20 -35.03 12.89
N GLN A 38 -6.93 -35.13 12.46
CA GLN A 38 -5.81 -35.36 13.37
C GLN A 38 -5.52 -34.11 14.24
N LEU A 39 -5.58 -32.89 13.65
CA LEU A 39 -5.40 -31.65 14.39
C LEU A 39 -6.50 -31.46 15.43
N ASP A 40 -7.77 -31.74 15.09
CA ASP A 40 -8.89 -31.67 16.03
C ASP A 40 -8.78 -32.72 17.16
N ARG A 41 -8.31 -33.92 16.83
CA ARG A 41 -8.04 -34.96 17.82
C ARG A 41 -6.95 -34.56 18.80
N GLN A 42 -5.87 -33.99 18.28
CA GLN A 42 -4.77 -33.50 19.11
C GLN A 42 -5.23 -32.30 19.94
N GLY A 43 -5.95 -31.34 19.32
CA GLY A 43 -6.47 -30.16 20.00
C GLY A 43 -7.36 -30.49 21.21
N ARG A 44 -8.23 -31.50 21.07
CA ARG A 44 -9.04 -31.99 22.22
C ARG A 44 -8.19 -32.53 23.38
N ARG A 45 -7.01 -33.09 23.10
CA ARG A 45 -6.07 -33.56 24.14
C ARG A 45 -5.35 -32.41 24.81
N ASP A 46 -4.99 -31.38 24.04
CA ASP A 46 -4.15 -30.29 24.48
C ASP A 46 -4.97 -29.07 25.00
N GLY A 47 -6.29 -29.12 24.84
CA GLY A 47 -7.19 -27.99 25.15
C GLY A 47 -6.92 -26.76 24.27
N LYS A 48 -6.60 -26.98 22.99
CA LYS A 48 -6.25 -25.95 22.02
C LYS A 48 -6.93 -26.19 20.68
N ASP A 49 -7.12 -25.12 19.91
CA ASP A 49 -7.46 -25.21 18.49
C ASP A 49 -6.20 -25.06 17.66
N TYR A 50 -6.01 -25.97 16.71
CA TYR A 50 -4.88 -25.95 15.77
C TYR A 50 -5.34 -25.51 14.39
N ALA A 51 -4.70 -24.50 13.82
CA ALA A 51 -5.00 -24.01 12.50
C ALA A 51 -4.55 -24.98 11.41
N LEU A 52 -5.34 -25.09 10.34
CA LEU A 52 -4.98 -25.72 9.09
C LEU A 52 -5.14 -24.71 7.97
N THR A 53 -4.04 -24.36 7.32
CA THR A 53 -4.02 -23.37 6.23
C THR A 53 -3.36 -23.95 4.99
N ILE A 54 -3.58 -23.32 3.86
CA ILE A 54 -2.92 -23.67 2.59
C ILE A 54 -2.43 -22.42 1.88
N ALA A 55 -1.37 -22.55 1.09
CA ALA A 55 -1.01 -21.60 0.04
C ALA A 55 -1.72 -21.99 -1.27
N GLY A 56 -2.39 -21.02 -1.89
CA GLY A 56 -3.10 -21.18 -3.16
C GLY A 56 -2.56 -20.24 -4.23
N ALA A 57 -2.40 -20.74 -5.45
CA ALA A 57 -1.89 -19.93 -6.55
C ALA A 57 -2.85 -18.79 -6.95
N ALA A 58 -2.29 -17.69 -7.38
CA ALA A 58 -3.02 -16.55 -7.92
C ALA A 58 -3.52 -16.87 -9.34
N GLY A 59 -4.70 -17.44 -9.46
CA GLY A 59 -5.30 -17.67 -10.77
C GLY A 59 -6.44 -18.68 -10.81
N SER A 60 -7.35 -18.49 -11.75
CA SER A 60 -8.51 -19.37 -11.96
C SER A 60 -8.10 -20.77 -12.40
N TRP A 61 -6.94 -20.94 -13.03
CA TRP A 61 -6.41 -22.23 -13.44
C TRP A 61 -6.21 -23.17 -12.23
N TYR A 62 -5.65 -22.66 -11.14
CA TYR A 62 -5.44 -23.40 -9.90
C TYR A 62 -6.77 -23.84 -9.27
N LEU A 63 -7.75 -22.94 -9.22
CA LEU A 63 -9.08 -23.24 -8.68
C LEU A 63 -9.83 -24.35 -9.44
N ASN A 64 -9.45 -24.63 -10.68
CA ASN A 64 -9.98 -25.73 -11.45
C ASN A 64 -9.28 -27.06 -11.16
N GLN A 65 -8.07 -27.01 -10.59
CA GLN A 65 -7.27 -28.17 -10.23
C GLN A 65 -7.53 -28.71 -8.82
N ILE A 66 -8.28 -28.00 -8.01
CA ILE A 66 -8.68 -28.39 -6.67
C ILE A 66 -10.21 -28.44 -6.54
N GLU A 67 -10.74 -29.09 -5.51
CA GLU A 67 -12.14 -29.04 -5.14
C GLU A 67 -12.39 -27.79 -4.25
N ALA A 68 -12.23 -26.59 -4.81
CA ALA A 68 -12.04 -25.33 -4.10
C ALA A 68 -13.02 -25.06 -2.96
N VAL A 69 -14.34 -25.31 -3.17
CA VAL A 69 -15.36 -25.11 -2.14
C VAL A 69 -15.22 -26.11 -0.99
N LYS A 70 -14.90 -27.39 -1.31
CA LYS A 70 -14.67 -28.41 -0.28
C LYS A 70 -13.41 -28.08 0.53
N VAL A 71 -12.33 -27.70 -0.16
CA VAL A 71 -11.07 -27.28 0.49
C VAL A 71 -11.33 -26.10 1.43
N ALA A 72 -12.03 -25.07 0.97
CA ALA A 72 -12.37 -23.91 1.78
C ALA A 72 -13.24 -24.25 3.01
N ALA A 73 -14.06 -25.30 2.94
CA ALA A 73 -14.84 -25.77 4.08
C ALA A 73 -13.98 -26.48 5.14
N ILE A 74 -12.83 -27.03 4.77
CA ILE A 74 -11.95 -27.81 5.66
C ILE A 74 -10.90 -26.92 6.33
N VAL A 75 -10.29 -26.00 5.56
CA VAL A 75 -9.19 -25.14 6.05
C VAL A 75 -9.69 -23.90 6.77
N ASP A 76 -8.88 -23.35 7.67
CA ASP A 76 -9.18 -22.10 8.35
C ASP A 76 -8.97 -20.91 7.43
N HIS A 77 -7.83 -20.88 6.72
CA HIS A 77 -7.50 -19.83 5.75
C HIS A 77 -6.80 -20.37 4.51
N ILE A 78 -6.93 -19.62 3.42
CA ILE A 78 -6.22 -19.82 2.16
C ILE A 78 -5.35 -18.59 1.93
N PHE A 79 -4.04 -18.74 2.01
CA PHE A 79 -3.07 -17.73 1.64
C PHE A 79 -2.95 -17.68 0.12
N VAL A 80 -3.60 -16.72 -0.52
CA VAL A 80 -3.52 -16.52 -1.97
C VAL A 80 -2.21 -15.85 -2.31
N MET A 81 -1.33 -16.55 -3.01
CA MET A 81 -0.02 -16.05 -3.43
C MET A 81 -0.17 -14.96 -4.49
N GLY A 82 -0.47 -13.73 -4.07
CA GLY A 82 -0.73 -12.55 -4.90
C GLY A 82 0.55 -11.93 -5.48
N TYR A 83 1.40 -12.79 -6.02
CA TYR A 83 2.69 -12.44 -6.61
C TYR A 83 3.07 -13.49 -7.65
N ASP A 84 4.20 -13.30 -8.33
CA ASP A 84 4.65 -14.15 -9.42
C ASP A 84 3.63 -14.23 -10.56
N LEU A 85 2.87 -13.13 -10.77
CA LEU A 85 1.98 -13.01 -11.91
C LEU A 85 2.78 -12.85 -13.21
N HIS A 86 3.97 -12.27 -13.10
CA HIS A 86 5.01 -12.22 -14.12
C HIS A 86 6.38 -12.38 -13.46
N GLY A 87 7.29 -13.09 -14.14
CA GLY A 87 8.61 -13.39 -13.58
C GLY A 87 9.65 -13.80 -14.61
N THR A 88 10.70 -14.45 -14.15
CA THR A 88 11.88 -14.82 -14.98
C THR A 88 11.57 -15.89 -16.03
N TRP A 89 10.43 -16.50 -16.00
CA TRP A 89 9.91 -17.48 -16.98
C TRP A 89 9.19 -16.83 -18.16
N ASP A 90 8.87 -15.54 -18.08
CA ASP A 90 8.22 -14.82 -19.16
C ASP A 90 9.22 -14.39 -20.24
N THR A 91 8.72 -14.10 -21.43
CA THR A 91 9.54 -13.60 -22.54
C THR A 91 9.84 -12.11 -22.43
N TYR A 92 9.02 -11.38 -21.68
CA TYR A 92 9.06 -9.93 -21.55
C TYR A 92 9.13 -9.51 -20.09
N ALA A 93 9.78 -8.39 -19.81
CA ALA A 93 9.75 -7.74 -18.51
C ALA A 93 8.35 -7.18 -18.21
N ASP A 94 7.78 -7.57 -17.09
CA ASP A 94 6.45 -7.13 -16.65
C ASP A 94 6.40 -7.04 -15.12
N PHE A 95 5.24 -6.64 -14.58
CA PHE A 95 5.06 -6.44 -13.15
C PHE A 95 4.87 -7.76 -12.40
N ASN A 96 5.61 -7.95 -11.33
CA ASN A 96 5.49 -9.11 -10.43
C ASN A 96 4.07 -9.27 -9.86
N ALA A 97 3.50 -8.17 -9.37
CA ALA A 97 2.25 -8.20 -8.62
C ALA A 97 1.39 -6.94 -8.85
N PRO A 98 0.92 -6.68 -10.09
CA PRO A 98 0.09 -5.51 -10.38
C PRO A 98 -1.25 -5.61 -9.65
N LEU A 99 -1.69 -4.50 -9.02
CA LEU A 99 -2.98 -4.47 -8.31
C LEU A 99 -4.16 -4.65 -9.26
N TYR A 100 -4.14 -3.95 -10.40
CA TYR A 100 -5.10 -4.08 -11.48
C TYR A 100 -4.39 -4.35 -12.80
N ALA A 101 -5.06 -5.06 -13.70
CA ALA A 101 -4.53 -5.33 -15.04
C ALA A 101 -4.51 -4.05 -15.88
N PRO A 102 -3.34 -3.63 -16.40
CA PRO A 102 -3.26 -2.43 -17.23
C PRO A 102 -4.07 -2.59 -18.52
N SER A 103 -4.70 -1.52 -18.97
CA SER A 103 -5.44 -1.48 -20.25
C SER A 103 -4.52 -1.44 -21.48
N GLY A 104 -3.24 -1.11 -21.28
CA GLY A 104 -2.20 -1.09 -22.30
C GLY A 104 -1.88 -2.46 -22.90
N THR A 105 -1.06 -2.49 -23.91
CA THR A 105 -0.64 -3.72 -24.60
C THR A 105 0.49 -4.41 -23.85
N SER A 106 0.18 -5.23 -22.87
CA SER A 106 1.12 -6.24 -22.41
C SER A 106 1.17 -7.38 -23.42
N PRO A 107 2.35 -7.85 -23.86
CA PRO A 107 2.44 -9.05 -24.67
C PRO A 107 2.17 -10.33 -23.88
N GLN A 108 2.13 -10.24 -22.54
CA GLN A 108 1.82 -11.34 -21.63
C GLN A 108 0.32 -11.40 -21.31
N SER A 109 -0.09 -12.48 -20.65
CA SER A 109 -1.46 -12.56 -20.16
C SER A 109 -1.71 -11.48 -19.11
N ARG A 110 -2.79 -10.75 -19.26
CA ARG A 110 -3.19 -9.73 -18.29
C ARG A 110 -3.68 -10.43 -17.03
N SER A 111 -2.88 -10.40 -15.98
CA SER A 111 -3.21 -10.92 -14.67
C SER A 111 -2.99 -9.83 -13.64
N SER A 112 -3.85 -9.79 -12.63
CA SER A 112 -3.74 -8.83 -11.53
C SER A 112 -4.17 -9.45 -10.23
N ILE A 113 -3.75 -8.85 -9.12
CA ILE A 113 -4.19 -9.26 -7.79
C ILE A 113 -5.70 -9.19 -7.66
N SER A 114 -6.32 -8.13 -8.17
CA SER A 114 -7.77 -7.97 -8.15
C SER A 114 -8.48 -9.12 -8.88
N ASP A 115 -8.02 -9.49 -10.08
CA ASP A 115 -8.59 -10.61 -10.84
C ASP A 115 -8.44 -11.94 -10.10
N CYS A 116 -7.27 -12.16 -9.48
CA CYS A 116 -7.02 -13.37 -8.71
C CYS A 116 -7.97 -13.49 -7.52
N VAL A 117 -8.09 -12.45 -6.70
CA VAL A 117 -9.01 -12.44 -5.55
C VAL A 117 -10.45 -12.62 -6.01
N GLN A 118 -10.88 -11.91 -7.07
CA GLN A 118 -12.22 -12.06 -7.64
C GLN A 118 -12.50 -13.47 -8.15
N ALA A 119 -11.49 -14.18 -8.67
CA ALA A 119 -11.66 -15.58 -9.08
C ALA A 119 -11.98 -16.50 -7.88
N TYR A 120 -11.32 -16.31 -6.74
CA TYR A 120 -11.61 -17.04 -5.50
C TYR A 120 -13.02 -16.74 -4.99
N LEU A 121 -13.41 -15.47 -4.91
CA LEU A 121 -14.74 -15.05 -4.46
C LEU A 121 -15.85 -15.61 -5.39
N LYS A 122 -15.67 -15.50 -6.70
CA LYS A 122 -16.61 -16.06 -7.70
C LYS A 122 -16.72 -17.59 -7.64
N LYS A 123 -15.68 -18.28 -7.16
CA LYS A 123 -15.71 -19.73 -6.96
C LYS A 123 -16.53 -20.14 -5.74
N GLY A 124 -16.96 -19.18 -4.92
CA GLY A 124 -17.75 -19.41 -3.70
C GLY A 124 -16.92 -19.60 -2.44
N ILE A 125 -15.66 -19.20 -2.44
CA ILE A 125 -14.82 -19.20 -1.23
C ILE A 125 -15.19 -17.97 -0.39
N PRO A 126 -15.52 -18.14 0.91
CA PRO A 126 -15.84 -17.01 1.78
C PRO A 126 -14.67 -16.02 1.89
N ALA A 127 -14.96 -14.72 1.83
CA ALA A 127 -13.94 -13.68 1.83
C ALA A 127 -13.06 -13.74 3.09
N GLU A 128 -13.64 -13.98 4.24
CA GLU A 128 -12.97 -14.08 5.54
C GLU A 128 -11.96 -15.25 5.63
N LYS A 129 -12.03 -16.21 4.72
CA LYS A 129 -11.07 -17.31 4.62
C LYS A 129 -9.88 -17.01 3.71
N ILE A 130 -9.93 -15.92 2.96
CA ILE A 130 -8.88 -15.52 2.02
C ILE A 130 -7.91 -14.58 2.72
N VAL A 131 -6.63 -14.92 2.76
CA VAL A 131 -5.53 -14.04 3.16
C VAL A 131 -4.76 -13.65 1.91
N LEU A 132 -4.69 -12.36 1.60
CA LEU A 132 -3.95 -11.87 0.44
C LEU A 132 -2.44 -11.87 0.71
N GLY A 133 -1.72 -12.77 0.04
CA GLY A 133 -0.26 -12.81 0.03
C GLY A 133 0.33 -11.69 -0.83
N MET A 134 1.33 -11.00 -0.32
CA MET A 134 2.01 -9.88 -0.96
C MET A 134 3.52 -10.10 -0.98
N PRO A 135 4.25 -9.71 -2.05
CA PRO A 135 5.68 -9.94 -2.14
C PRO A 135 6.49 -8.85 -1.42
N LEU A 136 7.55 -9.28 -0.73
CA LEU A 136 8.62 -8.39 -0.25
C LEU A 136 9.88 -8.52 -1.12
N TYR A 137 9.68 -8.85 -2.40
CA TYR A 137 10.69 -8.96 -3.44
C TYR A 137 10.16 -8.51 -4.79
N GLY A 138 11.06 -8.38 -5.74
CA GLY A 138 10.72 -8.09 -7.12
C GLY A 138 11.63 -8.81 -8.09
N TYR A 139 11.58 -8.41 -9.36
CA TYR A 139 12.39 -8.98 -10.43
C TYR A 139 13.18 -7.90 -11.16
N ALA A 140 14.48 -8.12 -11.36
CA ALA A 140 15.36 -7.29 -12.15
C ALA A 140 15.64 -7.97 -13.49
N TYR A 141 15.26 -7.31 -14.60
CA TYR A 141 15.41 -7.77 -15.97
C TYR A 141 16.46 -6.94 -16.68
N GLN A 142 17.55 -7.56 -17.13
CA GLN A 142 18.68 -6.90 -17.77
C GLN A 142 18.61 -6.98 -19.31
N GLY A 143 19.19 -6.03 -19.98
CA GLY A 143 19.23 -5.98 -21.44
C GLY A 143 17.96 -5.46 -22.11
N VAL A 144 17.03 -4.91 -21.33
CA VAL A 144 15.78 -4.32 -21.84
C VAL A 144 16.05 -3.09 -22.71
N LYS A 145 15.13 -2.79 -23.62
CA LYS A 145 15.16 -1.58 -24.46
C LYS A 145 14.69 -0.37 -23.66
N ALA A 146 15.11 0.83 -24.09
CA ALA A 146 14.71 2.09 -23.46
C ALA A 146 13.23 2.46 -23.69
N GLN A 147 12.59 1.90 -24.70
CA GLN A 147 11.18 2.14 -24.99
C GLN A 147 10.32 1.74 -23.78
N ASN A 148 9.34 2.57 -23.41
CA ASN A 148 8.49 2.43 -22.23
C ASN A 148 9.27 2.24 -20.92
N ASN A 149 10.50 2.80 -20.83
CA ASN A 149 11.38 2.61 -19.69
C ASN A 149 11.56 1.12 -19.32
N GLY A 150 11.73 0.28 -20.34
CA GLY A 150 11.96 -1.15 -20.21
C GLY A 150 10.71 -2.03 -20.06
N LEU A 151 9.56 -1.47 -19.74
CA LEU A 151 8.30 -2.21 -19.56
C LEU A 151 7.89 -2.88 -20.89
N TYR A 152 7.49 -4.14 -20.82
CA TYR A 152 7.14 -5.03 -21.93
C TYR A 152 8.27 -5.29 -22.93
N SER A 153 9.51 -5.03 -22.54
CA SER A 153 10.68 -5.33 -23.37
C SER A 153 11.14 -6.76 -23.18
N THR A 154 11.64 -7.38 -24.25
CA THR A 154 12.45 -8.59 -24.11
C THR A 154 13.72 -8.29 -23.34
N TYR A 155 14.28 -9.27 -22.67
CA TYR A 155 15.47 -9.13 -21.83
C TYR A 155 16.50 -10.24 -22.10
N THR A 156 17.72 -10.08 -21.61
CA THR A 156 18.81 -11.07 -21.78
C THR A 156 18.98 -11.95 -20.55
N SER A 157 18.69 -11.43 -19.37
CA SER A 157 18.72 -12.17 -18.10
C SER A 157 17.77 -11.53 -17.11
N ALA A 158 17.27 -12.31 -16.17
CA ALA A 158 16.44 -11.83 -15.07
C ALA A 158 16.75 -12.58 -13.79
N LYS A 159 16.49 -11.92 -12.65
CA LYS A 159 16.65 -12.53 -11.32
C LYS A 159 15.66 -11.93 -10.33
N SER A 160 15.29 -12.72 -9.32
CA SER A 160 14.59 -12.21 -8.15
C SER A 160 15.52 -11.35 -7.28
N VAL A 161 14.96 -10.30 -6.67
CA VAL A 161 15.69 -9.36 -5.80
C VAL A 161 14.82 -9.05 -4.58
N SER A 162 15.29 -9.38 -3.36
CA SER A 162 14.61 -9.02 -2.13
C SER A 162 14.52 -7.50 -1.93
N TYR A 163 13.50 -7.01 -1.24
CA TYR A 163 13.30 -5.57 -1.04
C TYR A 163 14.52 -4.90 -0.39
N LYS A 164 15.12 -5.51 0.64
CA LYS A 164 16.35 -5.00 1.27
C LYS A 164 17.52 -4.84 0.29
N MET A 165 17.67 -5.78 -0.66
CA MET A 165 18.70 -5.68 -1.70
C MET A 165 18.31 -4.67 -2.78
N LEU A 166 17.02 -4.53 -3.05
CA LEU A 166 16.49 -3.54 -3.97
C LEU A 166 16.76 -2.11 -3.48
N LYS A 167 16.53 -1.82 -2.20
CA LYS A 167 16.91 -0.55 -1.56
C LYS A 167 18.40 -0.26 -1.77
N LYS A 168 19.26 -1.18 -1.39
CA LYS A 168 20.72 -1.00 -1.44
C LYS A 168 21.27 -0.85 -2.86
N SER A 169 20.72 -1.58 -3.84
CA SER A 169 21.35 -1.71 -5.16
C SER A 169 20.70 -0.85 -6.25
N TYR A 170 19.42 -0.45 -6.04
CA TYR A 170 18.64 0.21 -7.09
C TYR A 170 17.95 1.50 -6.62
N LEU A 171 17.28 1.52 -5.46
CA LEU A 171 16.53 2.69 -5.00
C LEU A 171 17.45 3.85 -4.60
N ASP A 172 18.56 3.55 -3.93
CA ASP A 172 19.55 4.55 -3.51
C ASP A 172 20.55 4.91 -4.62
N ASN A 173 20.41 4.30 -5.81
CA ASN A 173 21.32 4.48 -6.95
C ASN A 173 20.73 5.46 -7.97
N THR A 174 21.36 6.60 -8.14
CA THR A 174 20.93 7.69 -9.06
C THR A 174 20.93 7.30 -10.55
N ASP A 175 21.54 6.19 -10.92
CA ASP A 175 21.49 5.64 -12.27
C ASP A 175 20.10 5.06 -12.62
N TYR A 176 19.25 4.85 -11.62
CA TYR A 176 17.91 4.33 -11.78
C TYR A 176 16.86 5.40 -11.51
N ARG A 177 15.91 5.54 -12.43
CA ARG A 177 14.74 6.41 -12.26
C ARG A 177 13.56 5.59 -11.83
N GLN A 178 12.81 6.10 -10.87
CA GLN A 178 11.57 5.52 -10.39
C GLN A 178 10.39 6.00 -11.23
N PHE A 179 9.48 5.10 -11.52
CA PHE A 179 8.22 5.31 -12.20
C PHE A 179 7.10 4.63 -11.43
N ARG A 180 5.86 5.03 -11.68
CA ARG A 180 4.65 4.37 -11.18
C ARG A 180 3.64 4.21 -12.29
N HIS A 181 3.05 3.02 -12.41
CA HIS A 181 1.99 2.75 -13.36
C HIS A 181 0.65 3.11 -12.75
N GLU A 182 -0.08 4.05 -13.36
CA GLU A 182 -1.34 4.57 -12.78
C GLU A 182 -2.43 3.50 -12.64
N GLU A 183 -2.64 2.66 -13.67
CA GLU A 183 -3.64 1.60 -13.63
C GLU A 183 -3.18 0.41 -12.77
N ALA A 184 -1.97 -0.09 -12.97
CA ALA A 184 -1.43 -1.23 -12.22
C ALA A 184 -1.11 -0.90 -10.75
N GLN A 185 -0.99 0.39 -10.40
CA GLN A 185 -0.70 0.93 -9.06
C GLN A 185 0.57 0.36 -8.41
N VAL A 186 1.54 -0.01 -9.24
CA VAL A 186 2.85 -0.51 -8.78
C VAL A 186 3.98 0.36 -9.30
N PRO A 187 5.09 0.47 -8.55
CA PRO A 187 6.30 1.14 -9.01
C PRO A 187 7.17 0.23 -9.87
N TRP A 188 8.06 0.86 -10.66
CA TRP A 188 9.20 0.19 -11.24
C TRP A 188 10.39 1.12 -11.35
N LEU A 189 11.57 0.56 -11.50
CA LEU A 189 12.79 1.29 -11.78
C LEU A 189 13.29 0.98 -13.20
N TYR A 190 13.85 1.99 -13.82
CA TYR A 190 14.57 1.83 -15.08
C TYR A 190 15.89 2.60 -15.07
N GLY A 191 16.97 1.94 -15.45
CA GLY A 191 18.30 2.50 -15.59
C GLY A 191 19.29 1.47 -16.12
N ASN A 192 20.36 1.87 -16.77
CA ASN A 192 21.40 0.98 -17.27
C ASN A 192 20.87 -0.24 -18.04
N ARG A 193 19.82 -0.04 -18.86
CA ARG A 193 19.11 -1.11 -19.58
C ARG A 193 18.57 -2.21 -18.66
N THR A 194 18.20 -1.87 -17.45
CA THR A 194 17.59 -2.77 -16.46
C THR A 194 16.22 -2.23 -16.08
N PHE A 195 15.20 -3.08 -16.14
CA PHE A 195 13.88 -2.84 -15.59
C PHE A 195 13.77 -3.61 -14.27
N VAL A 196 13.25 -2.97 -13.23
CA VAL A 196 13.04 -3.63 -11.92
C VAL A 196 11.58 -3.46 -11.52
N SER A 197 10.83 -4.56 -11.53
CA SER A 197 9.49 -4.64 -10.96
C SER A 197 9.60 -4.88 -9.46
N TYR A 198 8.84 -4.13 -8.66
CA TYR A 198 8.83 -4.30 -7.20
C TYR A 198 7.56 -3.71 -6.60
N ASP A 199 7.40 -3.88 -5.29
CA ASP A 199 6.40 -3.20 -4.47
C ASP A 199 7.06 -2.24 -3.49
N ASP A 200 6.40 -1.11 -3.23
CA ASP A 200 6.75 -0.16 -2.19
C ASP A 200 5.62 -0.02 -1.15
N ALA A 201 5.82 0.82 -0.15
CA ALA A 201 4.83 1.07 0.89
C ALA A 201 3.47 1.50 0.32
N VAL A 202 3.46 2.30 -0.76
CA VAL A 202 2.22 2.79 -1.39
C VAL A 202 1.47 1.66 -2.09
N SER A 203 2.16 0.83 -2.87
CA SER A 203 1.51 -0.28 -3.59
C SER A 203 1.02 -1.38 -2.65
N LEU A 204 1.78 -1.73 -1.59
CA LEU A 204 1.33 -2.71 -0.61
C LEU A 204 0.16 -2.19 0.23
N ALA A 205 0.15 -0.91 0.59
CA ALA A 205 -0.98 -0.29 1.25
C ALA A 205 -2.25 -0.34 0.38
N ALA A 206 -2.14 -0.04 -0.92
CA ALA A 206 -3.28 -0.12 -1.84
C ALA A 206 -3.83 -1.56 -1.97
N LYS A 207 -2.95 -2.58 -2.00
CA LYS A 207 -3.33 -4.00 -1.98
C LYS A 207 -4.05 -4.38 -0.69
N ALA A 208 -3.55 -3.90 0.45
CA ALA A 208 -4.18 -4.13 1.75
C ALA A 208 -5.55 -3.44 1.87
N GLN A 209 -5.72 -2.25 1.30
CA GLN A 209 -7.02 -1.58 1.20
C GLN A 209 -8.01 -2.38 0.36
N LEU A 210 -7.57 -2.92 -0.79
CA LEU A 210 -8.42 -3.81 -1.59
C LEU A 210 -8.86 -5.02 -0.77
N ALA A 211 -7.93 -5.68 -0.07
CA ALA A 211 -8.23 -6.83 0.79
C ALA A 211 -9.29 -6.46 1.85
N ARG A 212 -9.12 -5.34 2.53
CA ARG A 212 -10.07 -4.82 3.52
C ARG A 212 -11.44 -4.52 2.91
N SER A 213 -11.47 -3.80 1.78
CA SER A 213 -12.72 -3.41 1.11
C SER A 213 -13.56 -4.61 0.65
N LEU A 214 -12.91 -5.72 0.35
CA LEU A 214 -13.52 -6.98 -0.03
C LEU A 214 -13.86 -7.88 1.16
N GLY A 215 -13.57 -7.46 2.40
CA GLY A 215 -13.81 -8.23 3.62
C GLY A 215 -12.94 -9.47 3.72
N LEU A 216 -11.72 -9.47 3.14
CA LEU A 216 -10.82 -10.62 3.25
C LEU A 216 -10.39 -10.84 4.71
N GLY A 217 -10.04 -12.07 5.06
CA GLY A 217 -9.61 -12.46 6.40
C GLY A 217 -8.29 -11.85 6.83
N GLY A 218 -7.46 -11.41 5.89
CA GLY A 218 -6.17 -10.80 6.23
C GLY A 218 -5.27 -10.51 5.04
N VAL A 219 -4.09 -10.05 5.39
CA VAL A 219 -2.95 -9.90 4.47
C VAL A 219 -1.74 -10.63 5.04
N GLY A 220 -0.87 -11.13 4.17
CA GLY A 220 0.36 -11.82 4.55
C GLY A 220 1.49 -11.57 3.55
N PHE A 221 2.68 -12.08 3.83
CA PHE A 221 3.87 -11.67 3.07
C PHE A 221 4.77 -12.86 2.72
N TRP A 222 5.35 -12.82 1.52
CA TRP A 222 6.48 -13.65 1.12
C TRP A 222 7.69 -12.75 0.83
N GLU A 223 8.81 -12.75 1.61
CA GLU A 223 8.85 -13.34 2.96
C GLU A 223 9.46 -12.30 3.91
N ILE A 224 9.15 -12.39 5.18
CA ILE A 224 9.36 -11.32 6.18
C ILE A 224 10.82 -10.86 6.28
N SER A 225 11.80 -11.76 6.12
CA SER A 225 13.22 -11.41 6.20
C SER A 225 13.72 -10.53 5.06
N GLN A 226 12.89 -10.26 4.07
CA GLN A 226 13.22 -9.43 2.90
C GLN A 226 12.90 -7.95 3.09
N ASP A 227 12.16 -7.59 4.15
CA ASP A 227 11.88 -6.22 4.60
C ASP A 227 12.50 -6.00 5.99
N ASP A 228 13.82 -5.87 6.06
CA ASP A 228 14.56 -5.76 7.33
C ASP A 228 14.25 -4.49 8.13
N GLY A 229 13.75 -3.45 7.47
CA GLY A 229 13.25 -2.22 8.11
C GLY A 229 11.80 -2.30 8.58
N GLY A 230 11.02 -3.30 8.11
CA GLY A 230 9.61 -3.48 8.43
C GLY A 230 8.67 -2.41 7.83
N GLU A 231 9.17 -1.57 6.92
CA GLU A 231 8.40 -0.45 6.37
C GLU A 231 7.24 -0.89 5.48
N LEU A 232 7.45 -1.92 4.67
CA LEU A 232 6.42 -2.47 3.79
C LEU A 232 5.33 -3.19 4.60
N ILE A 233 5.76 -4.00 5.57
CA ILE A 233 4.86 -4.72 6.48
C ILE A 233 4.02 -3.72 7.29
N ALA A 234 4.64 -2.65 7.82
CA ALA A 234 3.94 -1.62 8.58
C ALA A 234 2.89 -0.89 7.73
N ALA A 235 3.24 -0.50 6.49
CA ALA A 235 2.33 0.17 5.56
C ALA A 235 1.10 -0.70 5.24
N ALA A 236 1.31 -1.96 4.88
CA ALA A 236 0.21 -2.87 4.55
C ALA A 236 -0.66 -3.19 5.78
N SER A 237 -0.03 -3.45 6.94
CA SER A 237 -0.75 -3.75 8.18
C SER A 237 -1.57 -2.55 8.66
N GLY A 238 -1.02 -1.34 8.56
CA GLY A 238 -1.72 -0.09 8.87
C GLY A 238 -2.94 0.10 7.96
N ALA A 239 -2.75 -0.04 6.66
CA ALA A 239 -3.81 0.09 5.66
C ALA A 239 -4.94 -0.93 5.84
N PHE A 240 -4.62 -2.17 6.20
CA PHE A 240 -5.62 -3.21 6.46
C PHE A 240 -6.46 -2.91 7.71
N ARG A 241 -5.87 -2.34 8.75
CA ARG A 241 -6.54 -1.99 10.01
C ARG A 241 -7.25 -0.65 10.00
N SER A 242 -6.84 0.29 9.12
CA SER A 242 -7.42 1.63 9.08
C SER A 242 -8.92 1.58 8.81
N THR A 243 -9.70 2.31 9.59
CA THR A 243 -11.15 2.49 9.39
C THR A 243 -11.47 3.79 8.67
N TRP A 244 -10.47 4.61 8.37
CA TRP A 244 -10.64 5.88 7.69
C TRP A 244 -10.85 5.71 6.19
N ASP A 245 -11.96 6.24 5.68
CA ASP A 245 -12.20 6.38 4.25
C ASP A 245 -11.42 7.59 3.72
N ASN A 246 -10.15 7.35 3.41
CA ASN A 246 -9.19 8.38 3.04
C ASN A 246 -9.48 8.95 1.65
N PRO A 247 -9.87 10.24 1.52
CA PRO A 247 -10.13 10.83 0.22
C PRO A 247 -8.85 11.18 -0.57
N PHE A 248 -7.67 11.10 0.05
CA PHE A 248 -6.41 11.59 -0.52
C PHE A 248 -5.53 10.47 -1.04
N ARG A 249 -5.32 10.45 -2.35
CA ARG A 249 -4.46 9.47 -3.03
C ARG A 249 -2.96 9.60 -2.73
N ASP A 250 -2.53 10.75 -2.20
CA ASP A 250 -1.15 11.07 -1.82
C ASP A 250 -0.89 10.99 -0.31
N VAL A 251 -1.84 10.42 0.43
CA VAL A 251 -1.69 10.02 1.83
C VAL A 251 -1.80 8.50 1.88
N PRO A 252 -0.69 7.76 1.70
CA PRO A 252 -0.77 6.32 1.68
C PRO A 252 -1.15 5.78 3.06
N PRO A 253 -2.01 4.76 3.11
CA PRO A 253 -2.33 4.08 4.35
C PRO A 253 -1.08 3.52 5.03
N GLY A 254 -0.99 3.71 6.35
CA GLY A 254 0.19 3.36 7.14
C GLY A 254 1.32 4.38 7.07
N ALA A 255 1.15 5.51 6.35
CA ALA A 255 2.09 6.62 6.44
C ALA A 255 2.17 7.13 7.88
N TRP A 256 3.36 7.49 8.36
CA TRP A 256 3.55 7.99 9.73
C TRP A 256 2.70 9.22 10.07
N TYR A 257 2.23 9.94 9.08
CA TYR A 257 1.35 11.12 9.19
C TYR A 257 -0.13 10.84 8.89
N GLU A 258 -0.53 9.60 8.55
CA GLU A 258 -1.92 9.28 8.15
C GLU A 258 -2.93 9.65 9.24
N GLU A 259 -2.70 9.22 10.48
CA GLU A 259 -3.60 9.52 11.61
C GLU A 259 -3.70 11.04 11.87
N ALA A 260 -2.59 11.75 11.72
CA ALA A 260 -2.57 13.20 11.86
C ALA A 260 -3.35 13.90 10.73
N VAL A 261 -3.22 13.41 9.48
CA VAL A 261 -4.00 13.91 8.34
C VAL A 261 -5.48 13.62 8.52
N GLN A 262 -5.84 12.41 8.95
CA GLN A 262 -7.23 12.06 9.29
C GLN A 262 -7.79 13.03 10.31
N TYR A 263 -7.11 13.22 11.43
CA TYR A 263 -7.55 14.11 12.50
C TYR A 263 -7.78 15.54 12.02
N VAL A 264 -6.80 16.15 11.35
CA VAL A 264 -6.92 17.55 10.91
C VAL A 264 -7.97 17.73 9.80
N TYR A 265 -8.23 16.70 9.00
CA TYR A 265 -9.26 16.70 7.97
C TYR A 265 -10.66 16.56 8.58
N GLU A 266 -10.89 15.56 9.43
CA GLU A 266 -12.18 15.32 10.10
C GLU A 266 -12.55 16.47 11.04
N ALA A 267 -11.58 17.04 11.74
CA ALA A 267 -11.76 18.24 12.57
C ALA A 267 -11.95 19.53 11.76
N GLY A 268 -11.85 19.48 10.42
CA GLY A 268 -11.99 20.66 9.56
C GLY A 268 -10.88 21.69 9.71
N LEU A 269 -9.74 21.32 10.31
CA LEU A 269 -8.58 22.19 10.51
C LEU A 269 -7.79 22.38 9.24
N MET A 270 -7.58 21.28 8.49
CA MET A 270 -6.95 21.31 7.18
C MET A 270 -7.82 20.56 6.16
N GLN A 271 -7.75 21.00 4.93
CA GLN A 271 -8.36 20.34 3.78
C GLN A 271 -7.26 19.98 2.80
N GLY A 272 -7.57 19.11 1.85
CA GLY A 272 -6.67 18.82 0.76
C GLY A 272 -6.35 20.04 -0.10
N THR A 273 -5.26 19.99 -0.83
CA THR A 273 -4.95 20.99 -1.87
C THR A 273 -5.86 20.85 -3.09
N THR A 274 -6.46 19.65 -3.25
CA THR A 274 -7.57 19.36 -4.16
C THR A 274 -8.54 18.40 -3.45
N GLY A 275 -9.63 18.00 -4.11
CA GLY A 275 -10.57 17.00 -3.55
C GLY A 275 -9.97 15.60 -3.38
N SER A 276 -8.79 15.32 -3.95
CA SER A 276 -8.15 13.99 -3.91
C SER A 276 -6.65 14.03 -3.58
N THR A 277 -6.11 15.19 -3.18
CA THR A 277 -4.70 15.34 -2.77
C THR A 277 -4.58 16.20 -1.54
N PHE A 278 -3.79 15.76 -0.57
CA PHE A 278 -3.47 16.51 0.65
C PHE A 278 -2.18 17.32 0.50
N SER A 279 -1.24 16.82 -0.28
CA SER A 279 0.12 17.35 -0.50
C SER A 279 0.97 17.41 0.77
N PRO A 280 1.23 16.26 1.42
CA PRO A 280 1.89 16.21 2.73
C PRO A 280 3.32 16.79 2.72
N ASP A 281 4.01 16.69 1.59
CA ASP A 281 5.38 17.21 1.43
C ASP A 281 5.44 18.70 1.07
N ARG A 282 4.29 19.34 0.89
CA ARG A 282 4.23 20.75 0.56
C ARG A 282 4.52 21.61 1.78
N ALA A 283 5.50 22.50 1.67
CA ALA A 283 5.80 23.46 2.72
C ALA A 283 4.61 24.40 3.01
N SER A 284 4.25 24.51 4.29
CA SER A 284 3.21 25.46 4.73
C SER A 284 3.71 26.89 4.64
N ASN A 285 2.80 27.81 4.31
CA ASN A 285 3.04 29.24 4.34
C ASN A 285 2.32 29.91 5.52
N ARG A 286 2.60 31.20 5.76
CA ARG A 286 2.06 31.95 6.90
C ARG A 286 0.54 32.02 6.87
N GLY A 287 -0.07 32.24 5.69
CA GLY A 287 -1.53 32.26 5.53
C GLY A 287 -2.18 30.90 5.87
N MET A 288 -1.54 29.78 5.50
CA MET A 288 -2.02 28.45 5.86
C MET A 288 -2.02 28.23 7.38
N ILE A 289 -0.94 28.60 8.05
CA ILE A 289 -0.86 28.43 9.51
C ILE A 289 -1.85 29.36 10.22
N ALA A 290 -2.01 30.61 9.79
CA ALA A 290 -3.04 31.48 10.32
C ALA A 290 -4.43 30.86 10.23
N ALA A 291 -4.77 30.25 9.06
CA ALA A 291 -6.06 29.60 8.87
C ALA A 291 -6.26 28.36 9.76
N ILE A 292 -5.20 27.58 10.00
CA ILE A 292 -5.26 26.43 10.91
C ILE A 292 -5.53 26.88 12.34
N LEU A 293 -4.79 27.88 12.84
CA LEU A 293 -4.97 28.42 14.18
C LEU A 293 -6.39 29.00 14.37
N TYR A 294 -6.86 29.79 13.40
CA TYR A 294 -8.20 30.35 13.41
C TYR A 294 -9.32 29.30 13.47
N ARG A 295 -9.14 28.18 12.72
CA ARG A 295 -10.09 27.05 12.74
C ARG A 295 -10.00 26.26 14.03
N LEU A 296 -8.81 26.09 14.59
CA LEU A 296 -8.58 25.42 15.87
C LEU A 296 -9.37 26.09 17.00
N GLU A 297 -9.47 27.42 16.99
CA GLU A 297 -10.24 28.24 17.95
C GLU A 297 -11.73 28.39 17.56
N GLY A 298 -12.22 27.60 16.63
CA GLY A 298 -13.63 27.59 16.25
C GLY A 298 -14.08 28.77 15.39
N ARG A 299 -13.16 29.44 14.70
CA ARG A 299 -13.42 30.58 13.81
C ARG A 299 -14.11 31.77 14.53
N PRO A 300 -13.50 32.32 15.56
CA PRO A 300 -14.08 33.44 16.30
C PRO A 300 -14.27 34.66 15.40
N ARG A 301 -15.11 35.63 15.85
CA ARG A 301 -15.30 36.88 15.11
C ARG A 301 -13.98 37.62 15.00
N ALA A 302 -13.55 37.91 13.78
CA ALA A 302 -12.32 38.65 13.47
C ALA A 302 -12.62 40.10 13.11
N GLY A 303 -11.64 40.95 13.29
CA GLY A 303 -11.67 42.35 12.86
C GLY A 303 -11.13 42.53 11.45
N THR A 304 -10.52 43.68 11.21
CA THR A 304 -9.83 44.03 9.95
C THR A 304 -8.32 43.98 10.18
N PRO A 305 -7.56 43.16 9.40
CA PRO A 305 -6.10 43.12 9.53
C PRO A 305 -5.48 44.42 9.02
N PRO A 306 -4.41 44.96 9.66
CA PRO A 306 -3.81 46.25 9.28
C PRO A 306 -2.85 46.15 8.07
N PHE A 307 -2.88 45.07 7.30
CA PHE A 307 -1.88 44.76 6.28
C PHE A 307 -2.39 45.00 4.86
N THR A 308 -1.60 45.67 4.05
CA THR A 308 -1.93 46.03 2.65
C THR A 308 -1.84 44.82 1.70
N ASP A 309 -1.10 43.78 2.07
CA ASP A 309 -0.92 42.52 1.30
C ASP A 309 -1.92 41.42 1.68
N VAL A 310 -2.93 41.76 2.49
CA VAL A 310 -4.04 40.85 2.89
C VAL A 310 -5.34 41.36 2.29
N ALA A 311 -5.67 40.91 1.09
CA ALA A 311 -6.89 41.33 0.39
C ALA A 311 -8.16 40.86 1.13
N ALA A 312 -9.21 41.66 1.14
CA ALA A 312 -10.45 41.38 1.87
C ALA A 312 -11.22 40.14 1.38
N ASP A 313 -10.99 39.74 0.15
CA ASP A 313 -11.57 38.54 -0.47
C ASP A 313 -10.67 37.31 -0.35
N SER A 314 -9.50 37.43 0.30
CA SER A 314 -8.62 36.29 0.47
C SER A 314 -9.17 35.27 1.50
N TRP A 315 -9.00 34.01 1.24
CA TRP A 315 -9.49 32.91 2.09
C TRP A 315 -8.86 32.87 3.50
N TYR A 316 -7.79 33.60 3.73
CA TYR A 316 -7.09 33.75 5.00
C TYR A 316 -7.34 35.13 5.69
N TYR A 317 -8.20 35.99 5.16
CA TYR A 317 -8.41 37.32 5.66
C TYR A 317 -8.77 37.38 7.15
N ASP A 318 -9.87 36.69 7.53
CA ASP A 318 -10.32 36.64 8.93
C ASP A 318 -9.29 35.95 9.82
N ALA A 319 -8.64 34.92 9.28
CA ALA A 319 -7.63 34.19 10.02
C ALA A 319 -6.40 35.05 10.35
N VAL A 320 -5.93 35.86 9.40
CA VAL A 320 -4.83 36.79 9.65
C VAL A 320 -5.24 37.84 10.68
N SER A 321 -6.45 38.39 10.57
CA SER A 321 -6.97 39.32 11.56
C SER A 321 -6.96 38.74 12.97
N TYR A 322 -7.46 37.48 13.10
CA TYR A 322 -7.51 36.77 14.38
C TYR A 322 -6.13 36.52 14.98
N VAL A 323 -5.22 35.89 14.23
CA VAL A 323 -3.90 35.52 14.80
C VAL A 323 -3.05 36.74 15.18
N VAL A 324 -3.31 37.89 14.56
CA VAL A 324 -2.64 39.15 14.92
C VAL A 324 -3.27 39.78 16.15
N SER A 325 -4.62 39.83 16.25
CA SER A 325 -5.29 40.37 17.45
C SER A 325 -4.96 39.55 18.71
N GLU A 326 -4.79 38.24 18.59
CA GLU A 326 -4.39 37.35 19.69
C GLU A 326 -2.87 37.32 19.93
N GLY A 327 -2.09 38.06 19.16
CA GLY A 327 -0.64 38.07 19.30
C GLY A 327 0.06 36.78 18.92
N LEU A 328 -0.64 35.80 18.28
CA LEU A 328 -0.08 34.51 17.87
C LEU A 328 0.93 34.69 16.72
N MET A 329 0.62 35.56 15.78
CA MET A 329 1.50 35.92 14.66
C MET A 329 1.54 37.45 14.50
N ASN A 330 2.69 37.98 14.11
CA ASN A 330 2.87 39.39 13.80
C ASN A 330 3.08 39.59 12.29
N GLY A 331 2.90 40.82 11.79
CA GLY A 331 3.41 41.24 10.49
C GLY A 331 4.94 41.06 10.37
N ILE A 332 5.43 41.07 9.15
CA ILE A 332 6.88 41.19 8.89
C ILE A 332 7.31 42.65 8.94
N SER A 333 6.36 43.61 8.80
CA SER A 333 6.44 45.06 9.05
C SER A 333 5.08 45.53 9.54
N ASP A 334 4.93 46.82 9.79
CA ASP A 334 3.68 47.43 10.26
C ASP A 334 2.55 47.28 9.23
N ASP A 335 2.85 47.21 7.95
CA ASP A 335 1.92 47.20 6.82
C ASP A 335 1.90 45.88 6.00
N LEU A 336 2.76 44.92 6.31
CA LEU A 336 2.87 43.64 5.57
C LEU A 336 2.82 42.44 6.48
N PHE A 337 1.97 41.46 6.14
CA PHE A 337 1.87 40.13 6.78
C PHE A 337 2.71 39.08 6.08
N SER A 338 2.84 39.17 4.76
CA SER A 338 3.50 38.19 3.89
C SER A 338 2.89 36.78 3.94
N PRO A 339 1.58 36.63 3.58
CA PRO A 339 0.86 35.37 3.73
C PRO A 339 1.45 34.19 2.90
N ALA A 340 2.09 34.50 1.77
CA ALA A 340 2.72 33.49 0.90
C ALA A 340 4.11 33.02 1.39
N GLN A 341 4.70 33.72 2.37
CA GLN A 341 6.03 33.34 2.88
C GLN A 341 5.99 32.00 3.59
N LYS A 342 6.92 31.09 3.22
CA LYS A 342 7.10 29.79 3.89
C LYS A 342 7.59 29.98 5.32
N LEU A 343 7.08 29.15 6.23
CA LEU A 343 7.57 29.10 7.60
C LEU A 343 8.90 28.34 7.69
N ASN A 344 9.80 28.89 8.49
CA ASN A 344 10.96 28.14 8.97
C ASN A 344 10.71 27.61 10.39
N ARG A 345 11.60 26.75 10.89
CA ARG A 345 11.47 26.13 12.22
C ARG A 345 11.39 27.18 13.34
N GLY A 346 12.16 28.28 13.27
CA GLY A 346 12.12 29.35 14.26
C GLY A 346 10.74 30.01 14.34
N MET A 347 10.15 30.34 13.19
CA MET A 347 8.78 30.88 13.13
C MET A 347 7.77 29.89 13.72
N THR A 348 7.88 28.62 13.38
CA THR A 348 6.96 27.59 13.88
C THR A 348 7.01 27.46 15.40
N VAL A 349 8.20 27.35 15.99
CA VAL A 349 8.32 27.21 17.46
C VAL A 349 7.87 28.49 18.19
N THR A 350 8.06 29.69 17.61
CA THR A 350 7.56 30.92 18.17
C THR A 350 6.04 30.95 18.22
N ILE A 351 5.38 30.49 17.15
CA ILE A 351 3.92 30.40 17.09
C ILE A 351 3.41 29.37 18.13
N LEU A 352 4.01 28.20 18.21
CA LEU A 352 3.65 27.19 19.20
C LEU A 352 3.84 27.66 20.65
N HIS A 353 4.93 28.37 20.92
CA HIS A 353 5.17 28.96 22.23
C HIS A 353 4.11 29.98 22.62
N ARG A 354 3.71 30.85 21.70
CA ARG A 354 2.62 31.82 21.92
C ARG A 354 1.27 31.13 22.10
N LEU A 355 0.98 30.13 21.30
CA LEU A 355 -0.25 29.32 21.40
C LEU A 355 -0.37 28.60 22.76
N ALA A 356 0.73 28.15 23.32
CA ALA A 356 0.79 27.52 24.64
C ALA A 356 0.63 28.51 25.82
N GLY A 357 0.41 29.78 25.53
CA GLY A 357 0.34 30.83 26.57
C GLY A 357 1.71 31.14 27.12
N THR A 358 2.42 32.08 26.51
CA THR A 358 3.77 32.47 26.96
C THR A 358 3.80 32.67 28.46
N PRO A 359 4.60 31.94 29.24
CA PRO A 359 4.96 32.41 30.54
C PRO A 359 5.74 33.70 30.33
N SER A 360 5.25 34.78 30.92
CA SER A 360 5.91 36.08 31.00
C SER A 360 7.29 35.98 31.64
#